data_596312c30c19c4d9a833053ef72b6183
#
_entry.id   596312c30c19c4d9a833053ef72b6183
#
_cell.length_a   1.000
_cell.length_b   1.000
_cell.length_c   1.000
_cell.angle_alpha   90.00
_cell.angle_beta   90.00
_cell.angle_gamma   90.00
#
_symmetry.space_group_name_H-M   'P 1'
#
loop_
_entity.id
_entity.type
_entity.pdbx_description
1 polymer ?
#
loop_
_entity_poly.entity_id
_entity_poly.type
_entity_poly.pdbx_seq_one_letter_code
_entity_poly.pdbx_strand_id
1 'polypeptide(L)'
;MVEVCNTQVMKPLLEKYGFHFSKAKGQNFLTASWVPEQIAEQSGVDQTVGVLEIGPGIGPLTQQLCLRAQKVCAVELDNRLEPILKETVGGFENLNILWGDILKQDIPKLVQEQFGALRPMACANLPYYITSPILSALLEAKCFEAVTVMVQKEVAVRIAAKPGTADYSAFTIFCQYYAEPELLFDVPAHCFMPQPKVTSAVITLRTRKELPWDVLSEELFFRTVRASFAMRRKTLHNGLAAGFPELGKEGAKAVLAACGLPENVRGETLSIEQFAAVSNAIYHRKNGN
;
A
#
# COMPACT_ATOMS: atom_id res chain seq x y z
N MET A 1 13.42 12.72 24.50
CA MET A 1 12.86 11.71 23.56
C MET A 1 13.72 10.44 23.66
N VAL A 2 13.13 9.26 23.76
CA VAL A 2 13.87 7.98 23.84
C VAL A 2 14.40 7.63 22.44
N GLU A 3 15.68 7.33 22.32
CA GLU A 3 16.37 7.05 21.06
C GLU A 3 16.16 5.57 20.65
N VAL A 4 14.92 5.23 20.27
CA VAL A 4 14.45 3.84 20.06
C VAL A 4 15.15 3.11 18.90
N CYS A 5 15.77 3.83 17.95
CA CYS A 5 16.58 3.22 16.89
C CYS A 5 17.97 2.78 17.34
N ASN A 6 18.41 3.18 18.54
CA ASN A 6 19.68 2.72 19.10
C ASN A 6 19.49 1.34 19.75
N THR A 7 20.19 0.32 19.26
CA THR A 7 20.09 -1.05 19.82
C THR A 7 20.52 -1.16 21.28
N GLN A 8 21.40 -0.26 21.75
CA GLN A 8 21.80 -0.19 23.17
C GLN A 8 20.67 0.35 24.06
N VAL A 9 19.73 1.10 23.50
CA VAL A 9 18.52 1.59 24.18
C VAL A 9 17.36 0.60 23.97
N MET A 10 17.17 0.14 22.73
CA MET A 10 16.07 -0.76 22.34
C MET A 10 16.09 -2.07 23.12
N LYS A 11 17.25 -2.77 23.21
CA LYS A 11 17.30 -4.08 23.88
C LYS A 11 16.91 -4.02 25.36
N PRO A 12 17.51 -3.14 26.22
CA PRO A 12 17.07 -2.97 27.59
C PRO A 12 15.60 -2.57 27.73
N LEU A 13 15.08 -1.74 26.81
CA LEU A 13 13.68 -1.35 26.81
C LEU A 13 12.76 -2.56 26.57
N LEU A 14 13.07 -3.40 25.59
CA LEU A 14 12.30 -4.62 25.32
C LEU A 14 12.38 -5.62 26.47
N GLU A 15 13.57 -5.81 27.06
CA GLU A 15 13.79 -6.66 28.23
C GLU A 15 13.02 -6.17 29.46
N LYS A 16 13.03 -4.86 29.74
CA LYS A 16 12.29 -4.23 30.84
C LYS A 16 10.79 -4.60 30.81
N TYR A 17 10.21 -4.70 29.62
CA TYR A 17 8.80 -5.04 29.46
C TYR A 17 8.55 -6.50 29.07
N GLY A 18 9.57 -7.36 29.12
CA GLY A 18 9.46 -8.78 28.77
C GLY A 18 8.98 -9.02 27.34
N PHE A 19 9.28 -8.09 26.43
CA PHE A 19 8.80 -8.17 25.04
C PHE A 19 9.66 -9.12 24.22
N HIS A 20 8.98 -10.06 23.54
CA HIS A 20 9.61 -10.98 22.61
C HIS A 20 9.02 -10.81 21.21
N PHE A 21 9.90 -10.76 20.21
CA PHE A 21 9.50 -10.65 18.81
C PHE A 21 8.60 -11.80 18.38
N SER A 22 7.52 -11.46 17.69
CA SER A 22 6.60 -12.43 17.10
C SER A 22 6.87 -12.57 15.60
N LYS A 23 7.36 -13.76 15.21
CA LYS A 23 7.51 -14.09 13.77
C LYS A 23 6.18 -14.07 13.03
N ALA A 24 5.09 -14.49 13.69
CA ALA A 24 3.75 -14.48 13.13
C ALA A 24 3.24 -13.06 12.82
N LYS A 25 3.71 -12.06 13.54
CA LYS A 25 3.37 -10.64 13.32
C LYS A 25 4.37 -9.92 12.42
N GLY A 26 5.40 -10.61 11.90
CA GLY A 26 6.40 -10.03 10.99
C GLY A 26 7.16 -8.84 11.58
N GLN A 27 7.37 -8.80 12.91
CA GLN A 27 7.97 -7.68 13.61
C GLN A 27 9.47 -7.56 13.30
N ASN A 28 9.84 -6.46 12.64
CA ASN A 28 11.22 -6.05 12.38
C ASN A 28 11.32 -4.57 12.75
N PHE A 29 11.94 -4.24 13.88
CA PHE A 29 12.06 -2.88 14.37
C PHE A 29 13.28 -2.18 13.77
N LEU A 30 13.14 -0.90 13.45
CA LEU A 30 14.21 -0.09 12.90
C LEU A 30 15.30 0.18 13.95
N THR A 31 16.56 -0.02 13.53
CA THR A 31 17.76 0.23 14.34
C THR A 31 18.63 1.37 13.80
N ALA A 32 18.19 2.02 12.73
CA ALA A 32 18.88 3.13 12.07
C ALA A 32 17.96 4.36 12.04
N SER A 33 18.34 5.42 12.76
CA SER A 33 17.50 6.64 12.95
C SER A 33 17.23 7.40 11.67
N TRP A 34 18.16 7.35 10.71
CA TRP A 34 17.99 8.01 9.43
C TRP A 34 16.77 7.51 8.64
N VAL A 35 16.36 6.24 8.84
CA VAL A 35 15.24 5.65 8.09
C VAL A 35 13.90 6.32 8.42
N PRO A 36 13.42 6.35 9.69
CA PRO A 36 12.18 7.02 10.01
C PRO A 36 12.24 8.55 9.77
N GLU A 37 13.40 9.17 9.93
CA GLU A 37 13.64 10.58 9.59
C GLU A 37 13.39 10.85 8.11
N GLN A 38 14.01 10.05 7.23
CA GLN A 38 13.84 10.17 5.77
C GLN A 38 12.44 9.82 5.31
N ILE A 39 11.77 8.82 5.93
CA ILE A 39 10.36 8.52 5.61
C ILE A 39 9.50 9.75 5.91
N ALA A 40 9.60 10.31 7.10
CA ALA A 40 8.78 11.45 7.50
C ALA A 40 9.08 12.71 6.69
N GLU A 41 10.35 12.95 6.32
CA GLU A 41 10.77 14.09 5.51
C GLU A 41 10.27 13.96 4.07
N GLN A 42 10.55 12.84 3.40
CA GLN A 42 10.23 12.65 1.99
C GLN A 42 8.74 12.35 1.74
N SER A 43 7.97 11.95 2.77
CA SER A 43 6.52 11.81 2.66
C SER A 43 5.80 13.13 2.40
N GLY A 44 6.42 14.27 2.72
CA GLY A 44 5.81 15.59 2.61
C GLY A 44 4.84 15.93 3.76
N VAL A 45 4.99 15.27 4.90
CA VAL A 45 4.22 15.56 6.12
C VAL A 45 4.63 16.89 6.71
N ASP A 46 3.66 17.76 6.98
CA ASP A 46 3.81 19.08 7.57
C ASP A 46 2.70 19.41 8.58
N GLN A 47 2.70 20.62 9.14
CA GLN A 47 1.73 21.09 10.14
C GLN A 47 0.30 21.27 9.61
N THR A 48 0.02 20.97 8.35
CA THR A 48 -1.34 20.95 7.78
C THR A 48 -1.91 19.56 7.63
N VAL A 49 -1.12 18.53 8.00
CA VAL A 49 -1.42 17.12 7.75
C VAL A 49 -1.85 16.40 9.00
N GLY A 50 -2.89 15.54 8.86
CA GLY A 50 -3.21 14.45 9.77
C GLY A 50 -2.68 13.13 9.24
N VAL A 51 -1.83 12.43 10.01
CA VAL A 51 -1.18 11.19 9.58
C VAL A 51 -1.80 9.98 10.26
N LEU A 52 -2.27 9.01 9.46
CA LEU A 52 -2.57 7.66 9.91
C LEU A 52 -1.31 6.80 9.82
N GLU A 53 -0.78 6.37 10.97
CA GLU A 53 0.32 5.40 11.03
C GLU A 53 -0.21 4.00 11.28
N ILE A 54 0.30 3.00 10.55
CA ILE A 54 -0.10 1.60 10.75
C ILE A 54 1.09 0.82 11.27
N GLY A 55 0.91 0.23 12.47
CA GLY A 55 1.92 -0.54 13.15
C GLY A 55 3.10 0.32 13.65
N PRO A 56 2.89 1.22 14.62
CA PRO A 56 3.95 2.07 15.19
C PRO A 56 5.10 1.25 15.79
N GLY A 57 4.86 -0.01 16.17
CA GLY A 57 5.86 -0.86 16.80
C GLY A 57 6.31 -0.28 18.14
N ILE A 58 7.60 0.08 18.24
CA ILE A 58 8.15 0.75 19.43
C ILE A 58 8.26 2.28 19.26
N GLY A 59 7.70 2.83 18.18
CA GLY A 59 7.50 4.27 17.96
C GLY A 59 8.57 5.05 17.18
N PRO A 60 9.53 4.44 16.45
CA PRO A 60 10.57 5.23 15.77
C PRO A 60 10.02 6.15 14.68
N LEU A 61 9.08 5.66 13.85
CA LEU A 61 8.42 6.48 12.84
C LEU A 61 7.41 7.44 13.48
N THR A 62 6.66 6.97 14.47
CA THR A 62 5.72 7.79 15.24
C THR A 62 6.35 9.06 15.76
N GLN A 63 7.57 8.96 16.36
CA GLN A 63 8.31 10.13 16.85
C GLN A 63 8.55 11.16 15.74
N GLN A 64 8.99 10.71 14.58
CA GLN A 64 9.30 11.59 13.45
C GLN A 64 8.05 12.23 12.83
N LEU A 65 6.95 11.47 12.80
CA LEU A 65 5.65 11.98 12.34
C LEU A 65 5.08 13.02 13.31
N CYS A 66 5.13 12.75 14.63
CA CYS A 66 4.64 13.69 15.66
C CYS A 66 5.41 15.02 15.67
N LEU A 67 6.69 15.01 15.32
CA LEU A 67 7.50 16.24 15.22
C LEU A 67 7.11 17.12 14.02
N ARG A 68 6.46 16.56 12.99
CA ARG A 68 6.17 17.26 11.73
C ARG A 68 4.68 17.49 11.49
N ALA A 69 3.85 16.51 11.80
CA ALA A 69 2.42 16.56 11.55
C ALA A 69 1.66 17.40 12.59
N GLN A 70 0.54 17.97 12.18
CA GLN A 70 -0.41 18.60 13.11
C GLN A 70 -1.03 17.54 14.04
N LYS A 71 -1.36 16.35 13.53
CA LYS A 71 -1.95 15.26 14.28
C LYS A 71 -1.51 13.90 13.75
N VAL A 72 -1.27 12.95 14.65
CA VAL A 72 -0.93 11.57 14.31
C VAL A 72 -1.94 10.64 15.00
N CYS A 73 -2.50 9.71 14.23
CA CYS A 73 -3.29 8.60 14.75
C CYS A 73 -2.56 7.31 14.38
N ALA A 74 -2.10 6.54 15.36
CA ALA A 74 -1.42 5.27 15.15
C ALA A 74 -2.35 4.11 15.48
N VAL A 75 -2.43 3.09 14.59
CA VAL A 75 -3.22 1.88 14.81
C VAL A 75 -2.27 0.70 15.03
N GLU A 76 -2.32 0.09 16.23
CA GLU A 76 -1.44 -1.03 16.60
C GLU A 76 -2.25 -2.28 16.96
N LEU A 77 -1.86 -3.41 16.37
CA LEU A 77 -2.50 -4.71 16.62
C LEU A 77 -2.00 -5.40 17.88
N ASP A 78 -0.75 -5.14 18.29
CA ASP A 78 -0.09 -5.85 19.39
C ASP A 78 -0.14 -5.07 20.71
N ASN A 79 -1.17 -5.32 21.51
CA ASN A 79 -1.36 -4.64 22.81
C ASN A 79 -0.18 -4.82 23.78
N ARG A 80 0.72 -5.78 23.56
CA ARG A 80 1.94 -5.94 24.39
C ARG A 80 2.90 -4.77 24.24
N LEU A 81 2.74 -3.96 23.17
CA LEU A 81 3.54 -2.76 22.92
C LEU A 81 3.04 -1.52 23.69
N GLU A 82 1.86 -1.60 24.36
CA GLU A 82 1.27 -0.45 25.06
C GLU A 82 2.23 0.18 26.09
N PRO A 83 2.85 -0.56 27.03
CA PRO A 83 3.73 0.06 28.01
C PRO A 83 5.00 0.63 27.37
N ILE A 84 5.46 0.05 26.26
CA ILE A 84 6.63 0.52 25.52
C ILE A 84 6.29 1.84 24.81
N LEU A 85 5.18 1.88 24.08
CA LEU A 85 4.72 3.09 23.38
C LEU A 85 4.42 4.23 24.35
N LYS A 86 3.89 3.93 25.52
CA LYS A 86 3.70 4.94 26.58
C LYS A 86 5.01 5.59 27.01
N GLU A 87 6.10 4.80 27.11
CA GLU A 87 7.44 5.32 27.45
C GLU A 87 8.11 6.06 26.28
N THR A 88 7.96 5.56 25.06
CA THR A 88 8.70 6.07 23.90
C THR A 88 8.05 7.27 23.21
N VAL A 89 6.70 7.30 23.16
CA VAL A 89 5.93 8.33 22.44
C VAL A 89 4.81 8.94 23.24
N GLY A 90 4.55 8.50 24.47
CA GLY A 90 3.44 9.00 25.29
C GLY A 90 3.53 10.47 25.70
N GLY A 91 4.66 11.15 25.44
CA GLY A 91 4.83 12.58 25.70
C GLY A 91 4.36 13.48 24.55
N PHE A 92 3.91 12.94 23.41
CA PHE A 92 3.39 13.74 22.30
C PHE A 92 1.89 14.01 22.48
N GLU A 93 1.51 15.28 22.60
CA GLU A 93 0.12 15.71 22.75
C GLU A 93 -0.71 15.56 21.48
N ASN A 94 -0.06 15.56 20.31
CA ASN A 94 -0.69 15.39 19.00
C ASN A 94 -0.82 13.93 18.54
N LEU A 95 -0.53 12.95 19.42
CA LEU A 95 -0.61 11.51 19.14
C LEU A 95 -1.86 10.89 19.76
N ASN A 96 -2.60 10.13 18.97
CA ASN A 96 -3.62 9.20 19.44
C ASN A 96 -3.27 7.78 19.00
N ILE A 97 -3.26 6.81 19.93
CA ILE A 97 -3.00 5.39 19.62
C ILE A 97 -4.30 4.60 19.78
N LEU A 98 -4.68 3.91 18.71
CA LEU A 98 -5.84 3.02 18.69
C LEU A 98 -5.35 1.56 18.63
N TRP A 99 -5.94 0.73 19.47
CA TRP A 99 -5.59 -0.70 19.54
C TRP A 99 -6.54 -1.52 18.70
N GLY A 100 -6.02 -2.24 17.71
CA GLY A 100 -6.84 -3.10 16.85
C GLY A 100 -6.26 -3.37 15.48
N ASP A 101 -7.03 -4.09 14.69
CA ASP A 101 -6.69 -4.47 13.32
C ASP A 101 -7.19 -3.38 12.36
N ILE A 102 -6.28 -2.74 11.63
CA ILE A 102 -6.63 -1.71 10.65
C ILE A 102 -7.57 -2.22 9.55
N LEU A 103 -7.46 -3.50 9.17
CA LEU A 103 -8.33 -4.12 8.15
C LEU A 103 -9.77 -4.31 8.62
N LYS A 104 -10.05 -4.12 9.91
CA LYS A 104 -11.40 -4.18 10.51
C LYS A 104 -11.97 -2.80 10.80
N GLN A 105 -11.22 -1.73 10.52
CA GLN A 105 -11.65 -0.36 10.73
C GLN A 105 -12.37 0.17 9.48
N ASP A 106 -13.35 1.03 9.70
CA ASP A 106 -13.88 1.93 8.67
C ASP A 106 -12.89 3.09 8.50
N ILE A 107 -11.94 2.93 7.57
CA ILE A 107 -10.83 3.88 7.40
C ILE A 107 -11.32 5.28 7.07
N PRO A 108 -12.27 5.52 6.15
CA PRO A 108 -12.81 6.86 5.88
C PRO A 108 -13.40 7.51 7.11
N LYS A 109 -14.19 6.77 7.89
CA LYS A 109 -14.78 7.26 9.14
C LYS A 109 -13.71 7.60 10.18
N LEU A 110 -12.73 6.70 10.36
CA LEU A 110 -11.59 6.90 11.25
C LEU A 110 -10.82 8.17 10.89
N VAL A 111 -10.50 8.37 9.62
CA VAL A 111 -9.79 9.55 9.12
C VAL A 111 -10.59 10.82 9.38
N GLN A 112 -11.89 10.81 9.12
CA GLN A 112 -12.76 11.96 9.38
C GLN A 112 -12.84 12.30 10.86
N GLU A 113 -12.98 11.30 11.73
CA GLU A 113 -13.06 11.49 13.20
C GLU A 113 -11.73 11.99 13.78
N GLN A 114 -10.60 11.46 13.28
CA GLN A 114 -9.28 11.79 13.81
C GLN A 114 -8.75 13.12 13.28
N PHE A 115 -8.97 13.43 12.01
CA PHE A 115 -8.28 14.54 11.35
C PHE A 115 -9.19 15.72 10.96
N GLY A 116 -10.50 15.49 10.83
CA GLY A 116 -11.43 16.55 10.46
C GLY A 116 -11.08 17.20 9.13
N ALA A 117 -10.69 18.49 9.18
CA ALA A 117 -10.35 19.28 8.00
C ALA A 117 -8.85 19.23 7.60
N LEU A 118 -8.01 18.50 8.35
CA LEU A 118 -6.60 18.33 7.99
C LEU A 118 -6.47 17.51 6.72
N ARG A 119 -5.38 17.73 5.99
CA ARG A 119 -5.02 16.91 4.82
C ARG A 119 -4.61 15.50 5.28
N PRO A 120 -5.34 14.44 4.93
CA PRO A 120 -5.03 13.12 5.44
C PRO A 120 -3.94 12.45 4.62
N MET A 121 -2.94 11.91 5.31
CA MET A 121 -1.89 11.07 4.73
C MET A 121 -1.73 9.79 5.53
N ALA A 122 -1.22 8.72 4.91
CA ALA A 122 -0.87 7.50 5.61
C ALA A 122 0.63 7.24 5.52
N CYS A 123 1.25 6.84 6.65
CA CYS A 123 2.65 6.44 6.71
C CYS A 123 2.77 5.13 7.48
N ALA A 124 3.61 4.19 7.00
CA ALA A 124 3.80 2.92 7.71
C ALA A 124 5.12 2.21 7.36
N ASN A 125 5.67 1.51 8.36
CA ASN A 125 6.59 0.41 8.14
C ASN A 125 5.78 -0.89 8.16
N LEU A 126 5.32 -1.35 7.00
CA LEU A 126 4.36 -2.46 6.93
C LEU A 126 4.99 -3.84 7.17
N PRO A 127 4.32 -4.71 7.96
CA PRO A 127 4.69 -6.11 8.02
C PRO A 127 4.55 -6.76 6.63
N TYR A 128 5.59 -7.49 6.19
CA TYR A 128 5.68 -7.97 4.80
C TYR A 128 4.56 -8.94 4.40
N TYR A 129 4.07 -9.75 5.34
CA TYR A 129 3.03 -10.76 5.06
C TYR A 129 1.64 -10.17 4.78
N ILE A 130 1.40 -8.90 5.17
CA ILE A 130 0.10 -8.24 5.06
C ILE A 130 0.14 -6.93 4.27
N THR A 131 1.26 -6.66 3.59
CA THR A 131 1.47 -5.43 2.81
C THR A 131 0.35 -5.18 1.78
N SER A 132 0.05 -6.17 0.93
CA SER A 132 -0.95 -5.98 -0.13
C SER A 132 -2.37 -5.73 0.39
N PRO A 133 -2.91 -6.49 1.37
CA PRO A 133 -4.19 -6.18 1.97
C PRO A 133 -4.29 -4.76 2.57
N ILE A 134 -3.25 -4.32 3.30
CA ILE A 134 -3.25 -2.98 3.91
C ILE A 134 -3.20 -1.89 2.83
N LEU A 135 -2.32 -2.02 1.84
CA LEU A 135 -2.26 -1.06 0.73
C LEU A 135 -3.57 -0.99 -0.06
N SER A 136 -4.21 -2.15 -0.29
CA SER A 136 -5.52 -2.18 -0.94
C SER A 136 -6.55 -1.41 -0.13
N ALA A 137 -6.66 -1.67 1.17
CA ALA A 137 -7.61 -0.99 2.04
C ALA A 137 -7.38 0.55 2.10
N LEU A 138 -6.10 0.99 2.16
CA LEU A 138 -5.76 2.41 2.17
C LEU A 138 -6.12 3.11 0.86
N LEU A 139 -5.87 2.48 -0.29
CA LEU A 139 -6.16 3.06 -1.61
C LEU A 139 -7.67 3.05 -1.92
N GLU A 140 -8.36 1.96 -1.58
CA GLU A 140 -9.82 1.84 -1.74
C GLU A 140 -10.59 2.81 -0.83
N ALA A 141 -10.03 3.21 0.29
CA ALA A 141 -10.62 4.23 1.18
C ALA A 141 -10.76 5.60 0.50
N LYS A 142 -9.98 5.91 -0.54
CA LYS A 142 -10.06 7.15 -1.38
C LYS A 142 -10.06 8.45 -0.56
N CYS A 143 -9.49 8.43 0.64
CA CYS A 143 -9.50 9.57 1.56
C CYS A 143 -8.12 10.18 1.82
N PHE A 144 -7.03 9.55 1.37
CA PHE A 144 -5.67 10.04 1.59
C PHE A 144 -5.16 10.83 0.38
N GLU A 145 -4.34 11.87 0.62
CA GLU A 145 -3.58 12.55 -0.45
C GLU A 145 -2.36 11.75 -0.90
N ALA A 146 -1.73 11.05 0.05
CA ALA A 146 -0.61 10.17 -0.22
C ALA A 146 -0.52 9.04 0.81
N VAL A 147 0.02 7.91 0.37
CA VAL A 147 0.31 6.74 1.19
C VAL A 147 1.80 6.44 1.05
N THR A 148 2.60 6.72 2.08
CA THR A 148 4.05 6.45 2.11
C THR A 148 4.31 5.23 2.95
N VAL A 149 4.87 4.18 2.35
CA VAL A 149 5.10 2.92 3.04
C VAL A 149 6.49 2.35 2.79
N MET A 150 7.03 1.73 3.82
CA MET A 150 8.19 0.87 3.67
C MET A 150 7.72 -0.58 3.52
N VAL A 151 8.17 -1.23 2.45
CA VAL A 151 7.80 -2.59 2.07
C VAL A 151 9.03 -3.37 1.59
N GLN A 152 8.90 -4.67 1.30
CA GLN A 152 9.98 -5.39 0.61
C GLN A 152 10.28 -4.74 -0.74
N LYS A 153 11.56 -4.62 -1.11
CA LYS A 153 12.00 -3.97 -2.35
C LYS A 153 11.31 -4.55 -3.58
N GLU A 154 11.16 -5.87 -3.65
CA GLU A 154 10.44 -6.51 -4.76
C GLU A 154 8.98 -6.06 -4.90
N VAL A 155 8.30 -5.78 -3.76
CA VAL A 155 6.92 -5.27 -3.77
C VAL A 155 6.89 -3.82 -4.26
N ALA A 156 7.82 -2.98 -3.81
CA ALA A 156 7.93 -1.60 -4.29
C ALA A 156 8.23 -1.54 -5.79
N VAL A 157 9.17 -2.36 -6.28
CA VAL A 157 9.49 -2.48 -7.72
C VAL A 157 8.28 -2.95 -8.51
N ARG A 158 7.53 -3.93 -7.99
CA ARG A 158 6.29 -4.43 -8.60
C ARG A 158 5.22 -3.35 -8.69
N ILE A 159 5.03 -2.55 -7.65
CA ILE A 159 4.06 -1.44 -7.65
C ILE A 159 4.42 -0.40 -8.71
N ALA A 160 5.72 -0.08 -8.87
CA ALA A 160 6.21 0.91 -9.83
C ALA A 160 6.49 0.34 -11.25
N ALA A 161 6.21 -0.93 -11.48
CA ALA A 161 6.51 -1.61 -12.75
C ALA A 161 5.74 -1.00 -13.94
N LYS A 162 6.32 -1.12 -15.13
CA LYS A 162 5.71 -0.65 -16.39
C LYS A 162 5.14 -1.82 -17.19
N PRO A 163 4.13 -1.60 -18.04
CA PRO A 163 3.64 -2.62 -18.97
C PRO A 163 4.76 -3.31 -19.74
N GLY A 164 4.66 -4.63 -19.91
CA GLY A 164 5.64 -5.44 -20.62
C GLY A 164 6.87 -5.86 -19.80
N THR A 165 7.02 -5.40 -18.55
CA THR A 165 8.12 -5.83 -17.67
C THR A 165 7.75 -7.08 -16.86
N ALA A 166 8.77 -7.79 -16.36
CA ALA A 166 8.57 -9.03 -15.60
C ALA A 166 7.77 -8.83 -14.30
N ASP A 167 7.93 -7.69 -13.65
CA ASP A 167 7.29 -7.36 -12.37
C ASP A 167 5.87 -6.82 -12.54
N TYR A 168 5.46 -6.46 -13.77
CA TYR A 168 4.12 -5.93 -14.03
C TYR A 168 3.03 -6.97 -13.74
N SER A 169 2.04 -6.60 -12.96
CA SER A 169 1.07 -7.51 -12.37
C SER A 169 -0.30 -6.85 -12.15
N ALA A 170 -1.31 -7.65 -11.81
CA ALA A 170 -2.61 -7.12 -11.40
C ALA A 170 -2.52 -6.16 -10.21
N PHE A 171 -1.59 -6.40 -9.28
CA PHE A 171 -1.38 -5.51 -8.13
C PHE A 171 -0.71 -4.19 -8.55
N THR A 172 0.16 -4.21 -9.55
CA THR A 172 0.70 -3.00 -10.18
C THR A 172 -0.41 -2.11 -10.71
N ILE A 173 -1.32 -2.70 -11.52
CA ILE A 173 -2.45 -1.99 -12.10
C ILE A 173 -3.38 -1.47 -11.01
N PHE A 174 -3.64 -2.28 -9.97
CA PHE A 174 -4.46 -1.86 -8.84
C PHE A 174 -3.89 -0.60 -8.18
N CYS A 175 -2.61 -0.60 -7.79
CA CYS A 175 -1.99 0.55 -7.15
C CYS A 175 -1.94 1.78 -8.07
N GLN A 176 -1.56 1.59 -9.33
CA GLN A 176 -1.42 2.69 -10.29
C GLN A 176 -2.77 3.24 -10.80
N TYR A 177 -3.84 2.47 -10.68
CA TYR A 177 -5.19 2.94 -10.92
C TYR A 177 -5.58 4.04 -9.92
N TYR A 178 -5.29 3.85 -8.64
CA TYR A 178 -5.62 4.81 -7.60
C TYR A 178 -4.57 5.89 -7.37
N ALA A 179 -3.29 5.61 -7.67
CA ALA A 179 -2.19 6.49 -7.29
C ALA A 179 -1.03 6.47 -8.29
N GLU A 180 -0.15 7.47 -8.18
CA GLU A 180 1.14 7.53 -8.87
C GLU A 180 2.23 7.07 -7.93
N PRO A 181 2.94 5.96 -8.24
CA PRO A 181 4.00 5.46 -7.40
C PRO A 181 5.31 6.23 -7.63
N GLU A 182 5.98 6.58 -6.53
CA GLU A 182 7.31 7.18 -6.50
C GLU A 182 8.21 6.39 -5.55
N LEU A 183 9.24 5.72 -6.09
CA LEU A 183 10.25 5.05 -5.28
C LEU A 183 11.18 6.11 -4.66
N LEU A 184 11.27 6.13 -3.32
CA LEU A 184 12.06 7.13 -2.61
C LEU A 184 13.49 6.64 -2.37
N PHE A 185 13.66 5.58 -1.58
CA PHE A 185 14.97 5.03 -1.27
C PHE A 185 14.90 3.56 -0.79
N ASP A 186 16.05 2.88 -0.87
CA ASP A 186 16.24 1.53 -0.36
C ASP A 186 16.65 1.54 1.11
N VAL A 187 16.20 0.53 1.87
CA VAL A 187 16.56 0.33 3.27
C VAL A 187 17.20 -1.05 3.43
N PRO A 188 18.53 -1.10 3.68
CA PRO A 188 19.25 -2.36 3.85
C PRO A 188 18.74 -3.18 5.05
N ALA A 189 18.82 -4.49 4.94
CA ALA A 189 18.35 -5.41 5.98
C ALA A 189 19.01 -5.20 7.36
N HIS A 190 20.26 -4.72 7.41
CA HIS A 190 20.98 -4.45 8.66
C HIS A 190 20.39 -3.27 9.47
N CYS A 191 19.49 -2.48 8.87
CA CYS A 191 18.77 -1.40 9.54
C CYS A 191 17.62 -1.91 10.43
N PHE A 192 17.48 -3.23 10.61
CA PHE A 192 16.39 -3.83 11.37
C PHE A 192 16.85 -4.83 12.42
N MET A 193 16.06 -4.99 13.47
CA MET A 193 16.16 -6.05 14.47
C MET A 193 14.77 -6.66 14.74
N PRO A 194 14.58 -7.99 14.53
CA PRO A 194 15.47 -8.92 13.85
C PRO A 194 15.75 -8.52 12.41
N GLN A 195 16.91 -8.88 11.86
CA GLN A 195 17.27 -8.58 10.48
C GLN A 195 16.43 -9.42 9.51
N PRO A 196 15.68 -8.80 8.57
CA PRO A 196 14.99 -9.53 7.52
C PRO A 196 15.97 -10.13 6.50
N LYS A 197 15.47 -11.07 5.70
CA LYS A 197 16.30 -11.72 4.65
C LYS A 197 16.47 -10.90 3.38
N VAL A 198 15.68 -9.83 3.24
CA VAL A 198 15.58 -9.02 2.01
C VAL A 198 15.76 -7.55 2.31
N THR A 199 16.18 -6.79 1.32
CA THR A 199 16.20 -5.32 1.35
C THR A 199 14.76 -4.81 1.29
N SER A 200 14.48 -3.73 2.03
CA SER A 200 13.24 -2.96 1.94
C SER A 200 13.40 -1.77 1.02
N ALA A 201 12.30 -1.17 0.62
CA ALA A 201 12.29 0.12 -0.06
C ALA A 201 11.11 0.95 0.47
N VAL A 202 11.28 2.25 0.46
CA VAL A 202 10.23 3.22 0.74
C VAL A 202 9.64 3.70 -0.57
N ILE A 203 8.32 3.69 -0.65
CA ILE A 203 7.53 4.12 -1.81
C ILE A 203 6.41 5.04 -1.34
N THR A 204 6.19 6.13 -2.07
CA THR A 204 5.01 6.98 -1.92
C THR A 204 4.04 6.72 -3.06
N LEU A 205 2.78 6.57 -2.72
CA LEU A 205 1.66 6.45 -3.63
C LEU A 205 0.84 7.74 -3.51
N ARG A 206 1.03 8.68 -4.45
CA ARG A 206 0.26 9.93 -4.52
C ARG A 206 -1.10 9.65 -5.13
N THR A 207 -2.16 9.76 -4.34
CA THR A 207 -3.50 9.39 -4.80
C THR A 207 -4.02 10.35 -5.86
N ARG A 208 -4.72 9.80 -6.83
CA ARG A 208 -5.35 10.58 -7.90
C ARG A 208 -6.64 11.20 -7.39
N LYS A 209 -6.81 12.50 -7.58
CA LYS A 209 -8.08 13.19 -7.29
C LYS A 209 -9.16 12.79 -8.29
N GLU A 210 -8.76 12.63 -9.54
CA GLU A 210 -9.61 12.18 -10.64
C GLU A 210 -8.91 11.09 -11.42
N LEU A 211 -9.64 10.09 -11.85
CA LEU A 211 -9.10 9.01 -12.67
C LEU A 211 -8.96 9.53 -14.11
N PRO A 212 -7.77 9.43 -14.73
CA PRO A 212 -7.54 9.90 -16.09
C PRO A 212 -8.13 8.95 -17.16
N TRP A 213 -8.80 7.89 -16.76
CA TRP A 213 -9.38 6.87 -17.65
C TRP A 213 -10.89 6.84 -17.51
N ASP A 214 -11.58 6.71 -18.64
CA ASP A 214 -13.02 6.46 -18.66
C ASP A 214 -13.25 4.98 -18.32
N VAL A 215 -13.78 4.70 -17.13
CA VAL A 215 -14.09 3.37 -16.63
C VAL A 215 -15.57 3.31 -16.25
N LEU A 216 -16.38 2.62 -17.05
CA LEU A 216 -17.83 2.51 -16.83
C LEU A 216 -18.21 1.67 -15.60
N SER A 217 -17.36 0.72 -15.19
CA SER A 217 -17.54 -0.09 -14.01
C SER A 217 -16.19 -0.50 -13.41
N GLU A 218 -15.88 0.02 -12.22
CA GLU A 218 -14.64 -0.29 -11.48
C GLU A 218 -14.56 -1.79 -11.15
N GLU A 219 -15.68 -2.41 -10.78
CA GLU A 219 -15.76 -3.85 -10.51
C GLU A 219 -15.38 -4.66 -11.77
N LEU A 220 -15.96 -4.31 -12.91
CA LEU A 220 -15.70 -4.98 -14.18
C LEU A 220 -14.25 -4.75 -14.64
N PHE A 221 -13.73 -3.54 -14.45
CA PHE A 221 -12.33 -3.23 -14.74
C PHE A 221 -11.38 -4.16 -13.96
N PHE A 222 -11.51 -4.25 -12.65
CA PHE A 222 -10.66 -5.11 -11.85
C PHE A 222 -10.90 -6.61 -12.11
N ARG A 223 -12.12 -7.01 -12.45
CA ARG A 223 -12.40 -8.38 -12.92
C ARG A 223 -11.65 -8.67 -14.23
N THR A 224 -11.64 -7.73 -15.16
CA THR A 224 -10.90 -7.83 -16.44
C THR A 224 -9.40 -7.96 -16.20
N VAL A 225 -8.84 -7.12 -15.33
CA VAL A 225 -7.43 -7.20 -14.92
C VAL A 225 -7.11 -8.57 -14.31
N ARG A 226 -7.88 -9.02 -13.32
CA ARG A 226 -7.66 -10.33 -12.67
C ARG A 226 -7.72 -11.49 -13.68
N ALA A 227 -8.72 -11.50 -14.58
CA ALA A 227 -8.85 -12.52 -15.62
C ALA A 227 -7.62 -12.55 -16.53
N SER A 228 -7.07 -11.39 -16.88
CA SER A 228 -5.92 -11.24 -17.75
C SER A 228 -4.63 -11.82 -17.13
N PHE A 229 -4.44 -11.65 -15.83
CA PHE A 229 -3.25 -12.13 -15.12
C PHE A 229 -3.37 -13.56 -14.55
N ALA A 230 -4.59 -14.11 -14.49
CA ALA A 230 -4.79 -15.50 -14.04
C ALA A 230 -4.10 -16.52 -14.96
N MET A 231 -3.94 -16.18 -16.23
CA MET A 231 -3.31 -17.03 -17.25
C MET A 231 -2.13 -16.31 -17.92
N ARG A 232 -1.19 -15.77 -17.16
CA ARG A 232 -0.10 -14.88 -17.61
C ARG A 232 0.66 -15.38 -18.85
N ARG A 233 0.88 -16.70 -18.99
CA ARG A 233 1.58 -17.30 -20.15
C ARG A 233 0.71 -17.50 -21.40
N LYS A 234 -0.59 -17.21 -21.33
CA LYS A 234 -1.54 -17.32 -22.43
C LYS A 234 -1.87 -15.93 -23.01
N THR A 235 -2.48 -15.93 -24.19
CA THR A 235 -2.99 -14.70 -24.81
C THR A 235 -4.16 -14.14 -24.00
N LEU A 236 -4.38 -12.82 -24.10
CA LEU A 236 -5.43 -12.12 -23.35
C LEU A 236 -6.82 -12.69 -23.59
N HIS A 237 -7.18 -13.03 -24.86
CA HIS A 237 -8.50 -13.60 -25.13
C HIS A 237 -8.77 -14.91 -24.40
N ASN A 238 -7.74 -15.75 -24.14
CA ASN A 238 -7.90 -16.95 -23.35
C ASN A 238 -8.17 -16.64 -21.87
N GLY A 239 -7.48 -15.63 -21.30
CA GLY A 239 -7.74 -15.13 -19.95
C GLY A 239 -9.15 -14.56 -19.81
N LEU A 240 -9.57 -13.74 -20.78
CA LEU A 240 -10.93 -13.16 -20.81
C LEU A 240 -12.01 -14.24 -20.96
N ALA A 241 -11.85 -15.20 -21.86
CA ALA A 241 -12.81 -16.29 -22.02
C ALA A 241 -12.96 -17.16 -20.74
N ALA A 242 -11.87 -17.32 -19.98
CA ALA A 242 -11.90 -18.03 -18.69
C ALA A 242 -12.56 -17.19 -17.58
N GLY A 243 -12.24 -15.89 -17.50
CA GLY A 243 -12.78 -14.96 -16.49
C GLY A 243 -14.21 -14.49 -16.78
N PHE A 244 -14.66 -14.63 -18.02
CA PHE A 244 -15.98 -14.26 -18.54
C PHE A 244 -16.54 -15.36 -19.43
N PRO A 245 -16.99 -16.49 -18.84
CA PRO A 245 -17.49 -17.65 -19.60
C PRO A 245 -18.62 -17.28 -20.58
N GLU A 246 -19.40 -16.24 -20.23
CA GLU A 246 -20.50 -15.71 -21.05
C GLU A 246 -20.04 -15.11 -22.38
N LEU A 247 -18.79 -14.69 -22.49
CA LEU A 247 -18.22 -14.17 -23.75
C LEU A 247 -17.82 -15.32 -24.70
N GLY A 248 -17.36 -16.42 -24.15
CA GLY A 248 -16.68 -17.46 -24.90
C GLY A 248 -15.39 -16.94 -25.58
N LYS A 249 -14.73 -17.79 -26.37
CA LYS A 249 -13.51 -17.42 -27.07
C LYS A 249 -13.74 -16.38 -28.18
N GLU A 250 -14.78 -16.57 -28.97
CA GLU A 250 -15.09 -15.66 -30.10
C GLU A 250 -15.54 -14.28 -29.59
N GLY A 251 -16.32 -14.22 -28.50
CA GLY A 251 -16.67 -12.96 -27.87
C GLY A 251 -15.46 -12.22 -27.29
N ALA A 252 -14.52 -12.96 -26.67
CA ALA A 252 -13.28 -12.37 -26.18
C ALA A 252 -12.40 -11.79 -27.32
N LYS A 253 -12.30 -12.50 -28.46
CA LYS A 253 -11.59 -11.99 -29.64
C LYS A 253 -12.26 -10.74 -30.22
N ALA A 254 -13.60 -10.76 -30.31
CA ALA A 254 -14.36 -9.59 -30.80
C ALA A 254 -14.16 -8.35 -29.90
N VAL A 255 -14.07 -8.53 -28.58
CA VAL A 255 -13.74 -7.44 -27.64
C VAL A 255 -12.36 -6.86 -27.94
N LEU A 256 -11.32 -7.71 -28.13
CA LEU A 256 -9.98 -7.23 -28.45
C LEU A 256 -9.94 -6.48 -29.79
N ALA A 257 -10.62 -7.00 -30.82
CA ALA A 257 -10.71 -6.37 -32.13
C ALA A 257 -11.38 -5.00 -32.03
N ALA A 258 -12.46 -4.86 -31.25
CA ALA A 258 -13.13 -3.57 -30.99
C ALA A 258 -12.23 -2.54 -30.32
N CYS A 259 -11.24 -3.01 -29.54
CA CYS A 259 -10.24 -2.14 -28.89
C CYS A 259 -8.97 -1.93 -29.76
N GLY A 260 -8.92 -2.41 -31.01
CA GLY A 260 -7.75 -2.32 -31.89
C GLY A 260 -6.56 -3.14 -31.39
N LEU A 261 -6.77 -4.15 -30.56
CA LEU A 261 -5.74 -5.00 -29.98
C LEU A 261 -5.55 -6.28 -30.82
N PRO A 262 -4.29 -6.73 -31.04
CA PRO A 262 -4.04 -7.95 -31.80
C PRO A 262 -4.50 -9.19 -31.01
N GLU A 263 -4.94 -10.24 -31.72
CA GLU A 263 -5.47 -11.47 -31.11
C GLU A 263 -4.44 -12.18 -30.20
N ASN A 264 -3.15 -12.06 -30.52
CA ASN A 264 -2.07 -12.69 -29.77
C ASN A 264 -1.53 -11.85 -28.62
N VAL A 265 -2.13 -10.69 -28.31
CA VAL A 265 -1.72 -9.82 -27.20
C VAL A 265 -1.79 -10.53 -25.87
N ARG A 266 -0.86 -10.22 -24.97
CA ARG A 266 -0.85 -10.71 -23.59
C ARG A 266 -1.27 -9.59 -22.64
N GLY A 267 -2.02 -9.93 -21.55
CA GLY A 267 -2.47 -8.95 -20.57
C GLY A 267 -1.33 -8.17 -19.92
N GLU A 268 -0.17 -8.78 -19.71
CA GLU A 268 1.00 -8.12 -19.11
C GLU A 268 1.59 -6.98 -19.96
N THR A 269 1.20 -6.84 -21.21
CA THR A 269 1.68 -5.75 -22.09
C THR A 269 0.73 -4.55 -22.17
N LEU A 270 -0.47 -4.66 -21.61
CA LEU A 270 -1.48 -3.61 -21.69
C LEU A 270 -1.24 -2.50 -20.66
N SER A 271 -1.44 -1.26 -21.10
CA SER A 271 -1.57 -0.10 -20.20
C SER A 271 -2.91 -0.13 -19.44
N ILE A 272 -3.03 0.69 -18.40
CA ILE A 272 -4.31 0.85 -17.67
C ILE A 272 -5.41 1.38 -18.60
N GLU A 273 -5.07 2.31 -19.48
CA GLU A 273 -5.99 2.84 -20.50
C GLU A 273 -6.53 1.73 -21.43
N GLN A 274 -5.65 0.84 -21.89
CA GLN A 274 -6.07 -0.30 -22.71
C GLN A 274 -6.95 -1.28 -21.92
N PHE A 275 -6.65 -1.52 -20.62
CA PHE A 275 -7.54 -2.30 -19.76
C PHE A 275 -8.91 -1.64 -19.56
N ALA A 276 -8.97 -0.30 -19.44
CA ALA A 276 -10.21 0.44 -19.37
C ALA A 276 -11.04 0.26 -20.65
N ALA A 277 -10.41 0.40 -21.82
CA ALA A 277 -11.07 0.17 -23.11
C ALA A 277 -11.63 -1.25 -23.24
N VAL A 278 -10.84 -2.28 -22.87
CA VAL A 278 -11.27 -3.69 -22.88
C VAL A 278 -12.44 -3.92 -21.92
N SER A 279 -12.37 -3.36 -20.72
CA SER A 279 -13.43 -3.46 -19.72
C SER A 279 -14.73 -2.80 -20.21
N ASN A 280 -14.64 -1.62 -20.83
CA ASN A 280 -15.80 -0.91 -21.36
C ASN A 280 -16.41 -1.65 -22.56
N ALA A 281 -15.61 -2.24 -23.44
CA ALA A 281 -16.10 -3.09 -24.51
C ALA A 281 -16.87 -4.32 -24.00
N ILE A 282 -16.39 -4.93 -22.90
CA ILE A 282 -17.10 -6.02 -22.22
C ILE A 282 -18.43 -5.50 -21.62
N TYR A 283 -18.40 -4.31 -21.00
CA TYR A 283 -19.59 -3.68 -20.40
C TYR A 283 -20.70 -3.45 -21.44
N HIS A 284 -20.37 -2.83 -22.59
CA HIS A 284 -21.32 -2.59 -23.67
C HIS A 284 -21.89 -3.90 -24.22
N ARG A 285 -21.04 -4.89 -24.45
CA ARG A 285 -21.50 -6.19 -24.97
C ARG A 285 -22.45 -6.93 -24.01
N LYS A 286 -22.27 -6.77 -22.68
CA LYS A 286 -23.17 -7.36 -21.67
C LYS A 286 -24.52 -6.64 -21.60
N ASN A 287 -24.56 -5.35 -21.87
CA ASN A 287 -25.77 -4.53 -21.74
C ASN A 287 -26.49 -4.30 -23.08
N GLY A 288 -26.07 -4.99 -24.15
CA GLY A 288 -26.77 -4.97 -25.45
C GLY A 288 -26.59 -3.67 -26.23
N ASN A 289 -25.55 -2.92 -25.94
CA ASN A 289 -25.16 -1.71 -26.67
C ASN A 289 -23.96 -1.97 -27.58
#